data_baff276e67f5c01ec327ea5e98c157e6
#
_entry.id   baff276e67f5c01ec327ea5e98c157e6
#
_cell.length_a   1.000
_cell.length_b   1.000
_cell.length_c   1.000
_cell.angle_alpha   90.00
_cell.angle_beta   90.00
_cell.angle_gamma   90.00
#
_symmetry.space_group_name_H-M   'P 1'
#
loop_
_entity.id
_entity.type
_entity.pdbx_description
1 polymer ?
#
loop_
_entity_poly.entity_id
_entity_poly.type
_entity_poly.pdbx_seq_one_letter_code
_entity_poly.pdbx_strand_id
1 'polypeptide(L)'
;MEHTAEETLRHDRVVLTRWRADQLDELTALVDGSLARLKPWMPWAHTHSREAIADYLGRADADWASGAAYNYAIREGSADAPVLGSCSMMARIGQGGWEIGYWIHADGGGRGLVTMAAAALTRQAFALPGATHVEIHHDARNHASGAVPKRLGFTEAEHRPGPERETVVWQIDRQAVVGAVWP
;
A
#
# COMPACT_ATOMS: atom_id res chain seq x y z
N MET A 1 25.10 -7.79 3.54
CA MET A 1 24.05 -7.11 4.31
C MET A 1 22.75 -7.33 3.56
N GLU A 2 21.81 -8.05 4.13
CA GLU A 2 20.46 -8.17 3.57
C GLU A 2 19.83 -6.77 3.62
N HIS A 3 19.58 -6.19 2.46
CA HIS A 3 18.86 -4.93 2.36
C HIS A 3 17.37 -5.22 2.53
N THR A 4 16.84 -5.03 3.73
CA THR A 4 15.42 -5.06 4.03
C THR A 4 14.84 -3.64 4.00
N ALA A 5 13.53 -3.50 3.84
CA ALA A 5 12.88 -2.20 3.92
C ALA A 5 12.98 -1.60 5.33
N GLU A 6 12.93 -0.28 5.42
CA GLU A 6 12.90 0.43 6.69
C GLU A 6 11.55 0.22 7.39
N GLU A 7 11.56 -0.02 8.70
CA GLU A 7 10.34 -0.24 9.48
C GLU A 7 9.47 1.02 9.66
N THR A 8 10.07 2.19 9.48
CA THR A 8 9.37 3.47 9.51
C THR A 8 9.78 4.31 8.32
N LEU A 9 8.80 4.70 7.50
CA LEU A 9 9.01 5.60 6.38
C LEU A 9 8.32 6.93 6.65
N ARG A 10 8.91 8.02 6.13
CA ARG A 10 8.34 9.37 6.24
C ARG A 10 8.31 10.05 4.88
N HIS A 11 7.19 10.67 4.57
CA HIS A 11 7.04 11.53 3.41
C HIS A 11 6.04 12.63 3.71
N ASP A 12 6.52 13.87 3.71
CA ASP A 12 5.77 15.04 4.18
C ASP A 12 5.16 14.79 5.57
N ARG A 13 3.85 14.86 5.73
CA ARG A 13 3.15 14.61 7.00
C ARG A 13 2.75 13.14 7.23
N VAL A 14 2.97 12.24 6.24
CA VAL A 14 2.69 10.82 6.42
C VAL A 14 3.85 10.11 7.09
N VAL A 15 3.51 9.27 8.05
CA VAL A 15 4.40 8.32 8.72
C VAL A 15 3.84 6.93 8.50
N LEU A 16 4.61 6.08 7.85
CA LEU A 16 4.32 4.66 7.67
C LEU A 16 5.09 3.88 8.72
N THR A 17 4.41 3.04 9.50
CA THR A 17 5.03 2.17 10.50
C THR A 17 4.71 0.73 10.17
N ARG A 18 5.73 -0.16 10.25
CA ARG A 18 5.54 -1.59 10.03
C ARG A 18 4.41 -2.12 10.91
N TRP A 19 3.48 -2.90 10.33
CA TRP A 19 2.51 -3.66 11.10
C TRP A 19 3.19 -4.75 11.92
N ARG A 20 2.74 -4.93 13.16
CA ARG A 20 3.24 -5.94 14.09
C ARG A 20 2.09 -6.76 14.69
N ALA A 21 2.39 -7.97 15.12
CA ALA A 21 1.39 -8.91 15.65
C ALA A 21 0.61 -8.37 16.88
N ASP A 22 1.23 -7.53 17.69
CA ASP A 22 0.61 -6.91 18.87
C ASP A 22 -0.39 -5.79 18.56
N GLN A 23 -0.51 -5.38 17.29
CA GLN A 23 -1.45 -4.36 16.82
C GLN A 23 -2.80 -4.95 16.34
N LEU A 24 -3.14 -6.15 16.76
CA LEU A 24 -4.37 -6.85 16.35
C LEU A 24 -5.63 -6.03 16.65
N ASP A 25 -5.73 -5.46 17.85
CA ASP A 25 -6.90 -4.68 18.27
C ASP A 25 -7.03 -3.39 17.44
N GLU A 26 -5.91 -2.70 17.20
CA GLU A 26 -5.87 -1.47 16.42
C GLU A 26 -6.30 -1.72 14.97
N LEU A 27 -5.75 -2.77 14.32
CA LEU A 27 -6.11 -3.09 12.95
C LEU A 27 -7.55 -3.62 12.83
N THR A 28 -8.02 -4.41 13.80
CA THR A 28 -9.40 -4.89 13.82
C THR A 28 -10.39 -3.73 13.89
N ALA A 29 -10.20 -2.78 14.82
CA ALA A 29 -11.05 -1.61 14.93
C ALA A 29 -11.04 -0.74 13.68
N LEU A 30 -9.87 -0.57 13.04
CA LEU A 30 -9.72 0.19 11.81
C LEU A 30 -10.48 -0.47 10.64
N VAL A 31 -10.37 -1.79 10.48
CA VAL A 31 -11.07 -2.55 9.43
C VAL A 31 -12.58 -2.50 9.67
N ASP A 32 -13.04 -2.75 10.89
CA ASP A 32 -14.47 -2.71 11.24
C ASP A 32 -15.10 -1.36 10.90
N GLY A 33 -14.42 -0.27 11.24
CA GLY A 33 -14.83 1.10 10.90
C GLY A 33 -14.78 1.43 9.42
N SER A 34 -14.09 0.61 8.60
CA SER A 34 -13.86 0.85 7.18
C SER A 34 -14.65 -0.06 6.24
N LEU A 35 -15.35 -1.07 6.75
CA LEU A 35 -15.97 -2.13 5.94
C LEU A 35 -16.88 -1.64 4.81
N ALA A 36 -17.71 -0.63 5.07
CA ALA A 36 -18.61 -0.07 4.06
C ALA A 36 -17.84 0.50 2.86
N ARG A 37 -16.64 1.03 3.08
CA ARG A 37 -15.77 1.59 2.03
C ARG A 37 -14.91 0.53 1.36
N LEU A 38 -14.54 -0.54 2.08
CA LEU A 38 -13.64 -1.59 1.60
C LEU A 38 -14.35 -2.64 0.75
N LYS A 39 -15.55 -3.07 1.17
CA LYS A 39 -16.31 -4.13 0.49
C LYS A 39 -16.47 -3.98 -1.02
N PRO A 40 -16.73 -2.77 -1.57
CA PRO A 40 -16.84 -2.62 -3.02
C PRO A 40 -15.56 -2.96 -3.79
N TRP A 41 -14.38 -2.86 -3.14
CA TRP A 41 -13.07 -2.92 -3.79
C TRP A 41 -12.20 -4.08 -3.33
N MET A 42 -12.37 -4.52 -2.08
CA MET A 42 -11.51 -5.49 -1.41
C MET A 42 -12.29 -6.78 -1.13
N PRO A 43 -12.08 -7.87 -1.89
CA PRO A 43 -12.82 -9.14 -1.69
C PRO A 43 -12.70 -9.69 -0.27
N TRP A 44 -11.54 -9.56 0.38
CA TRP A 44 -11.32 -10.02 1.74
C TRP A 44 -12.19 -9.32 2.79
N ALA A 45 -12.68 -8.12 2.51
CA ALA A 45 -13.55 -7.38 3.42
C ALA A 45 -14.94 -8.01 3.61
N HIS A 46 -15.34 -8.93 2.72
CA HIS A 46 -16.59 -9.67 2.84
C HIS A 46 -16.52 -10.83 3.83
N THR A 47 -15.32 -11.36 4.05
CA THR A 47 -15.05 -12.52 4.91
C THR A 47 -14.11 -12.19 6.06
N HIS A 48 -13.94 -10.89 6.38
CA HIS A 48 -13.04 -10.50 7.45
C HIS A 48 -13.55 -11.02 8.80
N SER A 49 -12.62 -11.35 9.66
CA SER A 49 -12.84 -11.67 11.07
C SER A 49 -11.58 -11.31 11.87
N ARG A 50 -11.71 -11.27 13.18
CA ARG A 50 -10.54 -11.03 14.05
C ARG A 50 -9.45 -12.09 13.82
N GLU A 51 -9.83 -13.35 13.60
CA GLU A 51 -8.90 -14.43 13.29
C GLU A 51 -8.19 -14.19 11.96
N ALA A 52 -8.92 -13.78 10.92
CA ALA A 52 -8.33 -13.47 9.61
C ALA A 52 -7.35 -12.29 9.70
N ILE A 53 -7.61 -11.31 10.56
CA ILE A 53 -6.69 -10.18 10.82
C ILE A 53 -5.46 -10.67 11.59
N ALA A 54 -5.61 -11.56 12.58
CA ALA A 54 -4.50 -12.15 13.31
C ALA A 54 -3.59 -12.96 12.36
N ASP A 55 -4.19 -13.76 11.48
CA ASP A 55 -3.48 -14.52 10.45
C ASP A 55 -2.74 -13.60 9.48
N TYR A 56 -3.36 -12.48 9.08
CA TYR A 56 -2.71 -11.48 8.24
C TYR A 56 -1.48 -10.89 8.93
N LEU A 57 -1.59 -10.47 10.19
CA LEU A 57 -0.45 -9.92 10.95
C LEU A 57 0.66 -10.96 11.15
N GLY A 58 0.30 -12.22 11.40
CA GLY A 58 1.29 -13.31 11.49
C GLY A 58 2.03 -13.56 10.18
N ARG A 59 1.32 -13.53 9.05
CA ARG A 59 1.94 -13.61 7.72
C ARG A 59 2.79 -12.37 7.41
N ALA A 60 2.35 -11.18 7.81
CA ALA A 60 3.08 -9.94 7.57
C ALA A 60 4.50 -9.96 8.17
N ASP A 61 4.70 -10.59 9.33
CA ASP A 61 6.03 -10.77 9.92
C ASP A 61 6.90 -11.75 9.10
N ALA A 62 6.33 -12.85 8.63
CA ALA A 62 7.04 -13.81 7.77
C ALA A 62 7.39 -13.22 6.39
N ASP A 63 6.45 -12.50 5.78
CA ASP A 63 6.65 -11.80 4.51
C ASP A 63 7.73 -10.73 4.61
N TRP A 64 7.76 -10.00 5.74
CA TRP A 64 8.79 -9.01 6.02
C TRP A 64 10.18 -9.66 6.12
N ALA A 65 10.29 -10.76 6.86
CA ALA A 65 11.53 -11.48 7.05
C ALA A 65 12.08 -12.09 5.75
N SER A 66 11.20 -12.55 4.86
CA SER A 66 11.56 -13.12 3.56
C SER A 66 11.74 -12.08 2.44
N GLY A 67 11.30 -10.83 2.66
CA GLY A 67 11.25 -9.80 1.63
C GLY A 67 10.12 -9.98 0.61
N ALA A 68 9.13 -10.83 0.88
CA ALA A 68 8.00 -11.06 -0.01
C ALA A 68 7.01 -9.90 -0.02
N ALA A 69 6.79 -9.28 1.14
CA ALA A 69 5.98 -8.07 1.26
C ALA A 69 6.37 -7.25 2.50
N TYR A 70 6.16 -5.94 2.40
CA TYR A 70 6.36 -4.99 3.49
C TYR A 70 5.06 -4.24 3.74
N ASN A 71 4.44 -4.51 4.89
CA ASN A 71 3.10 -4.02 5.24
C ASN A 71 3.19 -2.93 6.30
N TYR A 72 2.51 -1.79 6.06
CA TYR A 72 2.58 -0.61 6.90
C TYR A 72 1.21 -0.06 7.28
N ALA A 73 1.14 0.46 8.51
CA ALA A 73 0.08 1.34 8.95
C ALA A 73 0.33 2.77 8.43
N ILE A 74 -0.71 3.44 7.97
CA ILE A 74 -0.65 4.86 7.56
C ILE A 74 -1.07 5.71 8.74
N ARG A 75 -0.18 6.63 9.15
CA ARG A 75 -0.40 7.60 10.22
C ARG A 75 -0.10 9.01 9.73
N GLU A 76 -0.54 10.03 10.44
CA GLU A 76 -0.25 11.41 10.10
C GLU A 76 0.46 12.12 11.25
N GLY A 77 1.55 12.81 10.95
CA GLY A 77 2.35 13.61 11.89
C GLY A 77 3.37 12.80 12.67
N SER A 78 2.97 11.74 13.36
CA SER A 78 3.90 10.94 14.18
C SER A 78 3.63 9.44 14.09
N ALA A 79 4.63 8.64 14.51
CA ALA A 79 4.53 7.18 14.57
C ALA A 79 3.53 6.68 15.63
N ASP A 80 3.20 7.52 16.62
CA ASP A 80 2.26 7.21 17.71
C ASP A 80 0.85 7.78 17.44
N ALA A 81 0.66 8.47 16.31
CA ALA A 81 -0.65 8.98 15.93
C ALA A 81 -1.63 7.83 15.62
N PRO A 82 -2.94 8.02 15.72
CA PRO A 82 -3.93 7.01 15.35
C PRO A 82 -3.72 6.53 13.92
N VAL A 83 -3.95 5.23 13.69
CA VAL A 83 -3.89 4.64 12.34
C VAL A 83 -5.08 5.11 11.52
N LEU A 84 -4.81 5.56 10.31
CA LEU A 84 -5.80 6.04 9.35
C LEU A 84 -5.98 5.12 8.15
N GLY A 85 -5.09 4.15 7.93
CA GLY A 85 -5.16 3.23 6.81
C GLY A 85 -4.03 2.23 6.81
N SER A 86 -3.95 1.46 5.74
CA SER A 86 -2.91 0.46 5.53
C SER A 86 -2.40 0.51 4.10
N CYS A 87 -1.12 0.25 3.93
CA CYS A 87 -0.50 0.13 2.62
C CYS A 87 0.61 -0.93 2.65
N SER A 88 0.96 -1.44 1.50
CA SER A 88 1.99 -2.46 1.35
C SER A 88 2.71 -2.35 0.02
N MET A 89 3.94 -2.86 -0.03
CA MET A 89 4.62 -3.17 -1.27
C MET A 89 4.95 -4.67 -1.28
N MET A 90 4.65 -5.34 -2.40
CA MET A 90 4.64 -6.78 -2.54
C MET A 90 5.47 -7.21 -3.76
N ALA A 91 6.39 -8.17 -3.56
CA ALA A 91 7.25 -8.73 -4.61
C ALA A 91 6.52 -9.84 -5.39
N ARG A 92 5.39 -9.53 -6.04
CA ARG A 92 4.51 -10.55 -6.67
C ARG A 92 4.24 -10.36 -8.16
N ILE A 93 4.87 -9.38 -8.79
CA ILE A 93 4.66 -9.03 -10.21
C ILE A 93 5.87 -9.37 -11.10
N GLY A 94 6.70 -10.30 -10.66
CA GLY A 94 7.88 -10.74 -11.39
C GLY A 94 9.19 -10.15 -10.85
N GLN A 95 10.28 -10.54 -11.48
CA GLN A 95 11.61 -10.16 -11.02
C GLN A 95 11.83 -8.65 -11.08
N GLY A 96 12.23 -8.08 -9.95
CA GLY A 96 12.50 -6.64 -9.81
C GLY A 96 11.25 -5.75 -9.75
N GLY A 97 10.05 -6.32 -9.83
CA GLY A 97 8.80 -5.59 -9.77
C GLY A 97 8.21 -5.56 -8.35
N TRP A 98 7.68 -4.40 -7.95
CA TRP A 98 6.97 -4.20 -6.70
C TRP A 98 5.57 -3.69 -6.96
N GLU A 99 4.55 -4.39 -6.45
CA GLU A 99 3.17 -3.91 -6.48
C GLU A 99 2.85 -3.16 -5.19
N ILE A 100 2.29 -1.96 -5.29
CA ILE A 100 1.82 -1.17 -4.16
C ILE A 100 0.30 -1.28 -4.06
N GLY A 101 -0.17 -1.66 -2.85
CA GLY A 101 -1.57 -1.67 -2.47
C GLY A 101 -1.82 -0.72 -1.30
N TYR A 102 -3.04 -0.15 -1.20
CA TYR A 102 -3.41 0.76 -0.13
C TYR A 102 -4.92 0.85 0.07
N TRP A 103 -5.30 1.23 1.26
CA TRP A 103 -6.64 1.68 1.60
C TRP A 103 -6.61 2.66 2.78
N ILE A 104 -7.66 3.45 2.94
CA ILE A 104 -7.73 4.51 3.95
C ILE A 104 -9.10 4.52 4.62
N HIS A 105 -9.13 4.73 5.96
CA HIS A 105 -10.32 5.00 6.72
C HIS A 105 -10.97 6.34 6.30
N ALA A 106 -12.25 6.51 6.59
CA ALA A 106 -12.98 7.73 6.23
C ALA A 106 -12.31 9.01 6.75
N ASP A 107 -11.79 8.97 7.98
CA ASP A 107 -11.14 10.11 8.65
C ASP A 107 -9.84 10.56 7.97
N GLY A 108 -9.21 9.67 7.21
CA GLY A 108 -8.01 9.99 6.40
C GLY A 108 -8.30 10.33 4.95
N GLY A 109 -9.57 10.18 4.53
CA GLY A 109 -9.97 10.36 3.13
C GLY A 109 -9.89 11.82 2.66
N GLY A 110 -9.58 12.04 1.37
CA GLY A 110 -9.55 13.37 0.75
C GLY A 110 -8.40 14.28 1.16
N ARG A 111 -7.45 13.79 1.97
CA ARG A 111 -6.36 14.58 2.56
C ARG A 111 -4.99 14.33 1.88
N GLY A 112 -4.97 13.55 0.81
CA GLY A 112 -3.74 13.23 0.07
C GLY A 112 -2.83 12.18 0.75
N LEU A 113 -3.21 11.65 1.93
CA LEU A 113 -2.36 10.74 2.71
C LEU A 113 -1.97 9.48 1.94
N VAL A 114 -2.89 8.91 1.14
CA VAL A 114 -2.60 7.73 0.30
C VAL A 114 -1.58 8.06 -0.78
N THR A 115 -1.65 9.25 -1.40
CA THR A 115 -0.68 9.69 -2.41
C THR A 115 0.72 9.80 -1.79
N MET A 116 0.82 10.40 -0.61
CA MET A 116 2.09 10.52 0.14
C MET A 116 2.62 9.13 0.57
N ALA A 117 1.72 8.24 1.03
CA ALA A 117 2.09 6.86 1.38
C ALA A 117 2.64 6.09 0.17
N ALA A 118 1.97 6.18 -0.98
CA ALA A 118 2.43 5.55 -2.22
C ALA A 118 3.76 6.14 -2.71
N ALA A 119 3.99 7.45 -2.54
CA ALA A 119 5.28 8.09 -2.83
C ALA A 119 6.40 7.53 -1.94
N ALA A 120 6.15 7.42 -0.62
CA ALA A 120 7.11 6.83 0.32
C ALA A 120 7.46 5.38 -0.06
N LEU A 121 6.44 4.55 -0.33
CA LEU A 121 6.63 3.15 -0.74
C LEU A 121 7.38 3.02 -2.07
N THR A 122 7.07 3.87 -3.05
CA THR A 122 7.76 3.85 -4.34
C THR A 122 9.25 4.17 -4.18
N ARG A 123 9.60 5.15 -3.35
CA ARG A 123 11.01 5.46 -3.04
C ARG A 123 11.68 4.31 -2.30
N GLN A 124 10.99 3.70 -1.32
CA GLN A 124 11.51 2.55 -0.59
C GLN A 124 11.73 1.34 -1.49
N ALA A 125 10.80 1.05 -2.41
CA ALA A 125 10.95 -0.03 -3.39
C ALA A 125 12.23 0.16 -4.23
N PHE A 126 12.45 1.37 -4.74
CA PHE A 126 13.67 1.66 -5.52
C PHE A 126 14.96 1.76 -4.68
N ALA A 127 14.86 1.88 -3.36
CA ALA A 127 16.03 1.74 -2.48
C ALA A 127 16.46 0.27 -2.29
N LEU A 128 15.57 -0.67 -2.56
CA LEU A 128 15.88 -2.11 -2.48
C LEU A 128 16.70 -2.56 -3.70
N PRO A 129 17.63 -3.51 -3.50
CA PRO A 129 18.44 -4.07 -4.59
C PRO A 129 17.58 -4.73 -5.67
N GLY A 130 17.94 -4.52 -6.93
CA GLY A 130 17.30 -5.19 -8.06
C GLY A 130 15.92 -4.67 -8.43
N ALA A 131 15.36 -3.68 -7.72
CA ALA A 131 14.08 -3.07 -8.09
C ALA A 131 14.18 -2.33 -9.44
N THR A 132 13.33 -2.69 -10.38
CA THR A 132 13.31 -2.13 -11.73
C THR A 132 12.09 -1.25 -11.97
N HIS A 133 10.93 -1.65 -11.47
CA HIS A 133 9.66 -0.95 -11.66
C HIS A 133 8.72 -1.14 -10.46
N VAL A 134 7.77 -0.24 -10.35
CA VAL A 134 6.70 -0.29 -9.36
C VAL A 134 5.36 -0.21 -10.08
N GLU A 135 4.41 -1.04 -9.68
CA GLU A 135 3.05 -1.03 -10.21
C GLU A 135 2.02 -0.71 -9.12
N ILE A 136 0.92 -0.09 -9.55
CA ILE A 136 -0.30 0.10 -8.75
C ILE A 136 -1.46 -0.45 -9.57
N HIS A 137 -2.23 -1.36 -8.97
CA HIS A 137 -3.38 -2.00 -9.60
C HIS A 137 -4.67 -1.55 -8.92
N HIS A 138 -5.72 -1.25 -9.71
CA HIS A 138 -7.04 -0.93 -9.16
C HIS A 138 -8.17 -1.36 -10.09
N ASP A 139 -9.37 -1.52 -9.55
CA ASP A 139 -10.60 -1.68 -10.34
C ASP A 139 -10.85 -0.41 -11.17
N ALA A 140 -11.11 -0.55 -12.47
CA ALA A 140 -11.31 0.57 -13.39
C ALA A 140 -12.39 1.57 -12.92
N ARG A 141 -13.37 1.10 -12.13
CA ARG A 141 -14.44 1.92 -11.54
C ARG A 141 -14.00 2.66 -10.28
N ASN A 142 -12.85 2.28 -9.68
CA ASN A 142 -12.31 2.94 -8.48
C ASN A 142 -11.46 4.15 -8.87
N HIS A 143 -12.13 5.22 -9.32
CA HIS A 143 -11.46 6.45 -9.78
C HIS A 143 -10.59 7.11 -8.69
N ALA A 144 -11.00 7.00 -7.42
CA ALA A 144 -10.22 7.54 -6.30
C ALA A 144 -8.87 6.83 -6.17
N SER A 145 -8.85 5.49 -6.33
CA SER A 145 -7.60 4.72 -6.33
C SER A 145 -6.72 5.04 -7.53
N GLY A 146 -7.30 5.15 -8.73
CA GLY A 146 -6.58 5.49 -9.96
C GLY A 146 -6.01 6.92 -9.99
N ALA A 147 -6.59 7.84 -9.21
CA ALA A 147 -6.05 9.21 -9.10
C ALA A 147 -4.69 9.27 -8.40
N VAL A 148 -4.35 8.28 -7.57
CA VAL A 148 -3.07 8.23 -6.84
C VAL A 148 -1.87 8.04 -7.77
N PRO A 149 -1.79 6.96 -8.57
CA PRO A 149 -0.66 6.77 -9.49
C PRO A 149 -0.57 7.90 -10.52
N LYS A 150 -1.70 8.42 -10.99
CA LYS A 150 -1.73 9.53 -11.93
C LYS A 150 -1.04 10.79 -11.36
N ARG A 151 -1.29 11.13 -10.08
CA ARG A 151 -0.64 12.28 -9.41
C ARG A 151 0.84 12.08 -9.21
N LEU A 152 1.30 10.83 -9.08
CA LEU A 152 2.71 10.47 -8.90
C LEU A 152 3.47 10.28 -10.23
N GLY A 153 2.81 10.50 -11.38
CA GLY A 153 3.46 10.40 -12.69
C GLY A 153 3.67 8.96 -13.17
N PHE A 154 2.94 8.00 -12.61
CA PHE A 154 2.86 6.67 -13.20
C PHE A 154 2.19 6.75 -14.57
N THR A 155 2.58 5.87 -15.47
CA THR A 155 1.93 5.68 -16.77
C THR A 155 0.95 4.51 -16.69
N GLU A 156 -0.20 4.67 -17.33
CA GLU A 156 -1.17 3.60 -17.49
C GLU A 156 -0.61 2.57 -18.47
N ALA A 157 -0.29 1.37 -17.96
CA ALA A 157 0.45 0.36 -18.72
C ALA A 157 -0.46 -0.69 -19.36
N GLU A 158 -1.52 -1.11 -18.65
CA GLU A 158 -2.35 -2.23 -19.10
C GLU A 158 -3.76 -2.15 -18.50
N HIS A 159 -4.73 -2.65 -19.29
CA HIS A 159 -6.08 -2.98 -18.85
C HIS A 159 -6.27 -4.50 -18.90
N ARG A 160 -6.52 -5.13 -17.76
CA ARG A 160 -6.74 -6.58 -17.64
C ARG A 160 -8.21 -6.87 -17.42
N PRO A 161 -8.93 -7.35 -18.46
CA PRO A 161 -10.33 -7.74 -18.28
C PRO A 161 -10.43 -8.94 -17.34
N GLY A 162 -11.38 -8.89 -16.43
CA GLY A 162 -11.72 -9.98 -15.53
C GLY A 162 -13.21 -10.32 -15.60
N PRO A 163 -13.65 -11.43 -14.98
CA PRO A 163 -15.04 -11.90 -15.10
C PRO A 163 -16.07 -10.92 -14.52
N GLU A 164 -15.71 -10.17 -13.50
CA GLU A 164 -16.60 -9.22 -12.83
C GLU A 164 -16.09 -7.78 -12.86
N ARG A 165 -14.81 -7.57 -13.09
CA ARG A 165 -14.15 -6.26 -13.04
C ARG A 165 -12.94 -6.20 -13.95
N GLU A 166 -12.68 -5.02 -14.46
CA GLU A 166 -11.45 -4.69 -15.18
C GLU A 166 -10.43 -4.11 -14.21
N THR A 167 -9.19 -4.58 -14.30
CA THR A 167 -8.06 -4.06 -13.52
C THR A 167 -7.23 -3.14 -14.40
N VAL A 168 -7.00 -1.92 -13.93
CA VAL A 168 -6.06 -0.98 -14.55
C VAL A 168 -4.72 -1.11 -13.83
N VAL A 169 -3.65 -1.26 -14.61
CA VAL A 169 -2.27 -1.34 -14.14
C VAL A 169 -1.54 -0.06 -14.48
N TRP A 170 -1.01 0.59 -13.47
CA TRP A 170 -0.12 1.76 -13.60
C TRP A 170 1.30 1.35 -13.25
N GLN A 171 2.27 1.85 -14.01
CA GLN A 171 3.68 1.53 -13.81
C GLN A 171 4.54 2.78 -13.78
N ILE A 172 5.60 2.74 -12.95
CA ILE A 172 6.69 3.72 -12.96
C ILE A 172 8.03 3.00 -12.89
N ASP A 173 9.00 3.47 -13.66
CA ASP A 173 10.35 2.93 -13.69
C ASP A 173 11.30 3.80 -12.84
N ARG A 174 12.42 3.23 -12.41
CA ARG A 174 13.43 3.91 -11.59
C ARG A 174 13.85 5.27 -12.18
N GLN A 175 14.00 5.37 -13.50
CA GLN A 175 14.47 6.61 -14.14
C GLN A 175 13.47 7.76 -13.99
N ALA A 176 12.18 7.46 -14.01
CA ALA A 176 11.13 8.48 -13.86
C ALA A 176 11.05 9.05 -12.43
N VAL A 177 11.59 8.34 -11.44
CA VAL A 177 11.58 8.76 -10.02
C VAL A 177 12.77 9.64 -9.67
N VAL A 178 13.86 9.56 -10.45
CA VAL A 178 15.06 10.40 -10.23
C VAL A 178 14.72 11.86 -10.48
N GLY A 179 14.73 12.67 -9.42
CA GLY A 179 14.38 14.08 -9.48
C GLY A 179 12.88 14.39 -9.41
N ALA A 180 12.01 13.39 -9.27
CA ALA A 180 10.59 13.63 -9.07
C ALA A 180 10.33 14.36 -7.75
N VAL A 181 9.64 15.48 -7.83
CA VAL A 181 9.12 16.22 -6.65
C VAL A 181 7.66 15.76 -6.49
N TRP A 182 7.43 14.93 -5.50
CA TRP A 182 6.08 14.45 -5.17
C TRP A 182 5.47 15.24 -4.02
N PRO A 183 4.14 15.40 -4.04
CA PRO A 183 3.42 16.10 -2.97
C PRO A 183 3.52 15.39 -1.63
#